data_0390863703228d499053937aa2f38e5c
#
_entry.id   0390863703228d499053937aa2f38e5c
#
_cell.length_a   1.000
_cell.length_b   1.000
_cell.length_c   1.000
_cell.angle_alpha   90.00
_cell.angle_beta   90.00
_cell.angle_gamma   90.00
#
_symmetry.space_group_name_H-M   'P 1'
#
loop_
_entity.id
_entity.type
_entity.pdbx_description
1 polymer ?
#
loop_
_entity_poly.entity_id
_entity_poly.type
_entity_poly.pdbx_seq_one_letter_code
_entity_poly.pdbx_strand_id
1 'polypeptide(L)'
;MAKIKLELVKLCKEFGELNAVDDVSIAIEESETMALLGPSGCGKTTILNMIVGLEKPTSGEILIDGKSVLNVPPGQRNVGLVFQDYAVFTHMTVRQNLAYGLKLRKMKQPEIDREIYKVSEFLSLGHQLDRKPSELGASELQRVAIGRTLVTNPEILLLDEPLSNLEASMRNQMRRELRRIQGETGQTIIYVTHDQIEALSLAHQIAVMNLGALQQYDTARNVYEYPANRFVGSFLGNPPMNFIRGKLAEDSGQRVVSSGESTMPLPAGIIGADMTIGSDVVVGVRPESLNLAAADNPGRFTSEVLAVEPQGPETVVTAAFGDSSFKVIVPAGTDAEAGGAITLAPQSDLVALFDAETGVRLMNSGGA
;
A
#
# COMPACT_ATOMS: atom_id res chain seq x y z
N MET A 1 24.89 -7.07 -0.27
CA MET A 1 23.93 -6.04 0.11
C MET A 1 23.35 -5.47 -1.18
N ALA A 2 22.04 -5.38 -1.28
CA ALA A 2 21.42 -4.75 -2.44
C ALA A 2 21.81 -3.26 -2.48
N LYS A 3 21.88 -2.69 -3.66
CA LYS A 3 22.30 -1.29 -3.86
C LYS A 3 21.10 -0.37 -3.65
N ILE A 4 21.22 0.58 -2.72
CA ILE A 4 20.20 1.61 -2.53
C ILE A 4 20.21 2.57 -3.71
N LYS A 5 19.04 2.74 -4.34
CA LYS A 5 18.84 3.62 -5.48
C LYS A 5 18.36 5.01 -5.08
N LEU A 6 17.39 5.08 -4.18
CA LEU A 6 16.86 6.32 -3.63
C LEU A 6 16.82 6.23 -2.11
N GLU A 7 17.24 7.29 -1.45
CA GLU A 7 17.14 7.41 0.00
C GLU A 7 16.57 8.78 0.37
N LEU A 8 15.55 8.77 1.21
CA LEU A 8 15.00 9.93 1.89
C LEU A 8 15.49 9.86 3.33
N VAL A 9 16.13 10.94 3.81
CA VAL A 9 16.70 10.99 5.15
C VAL A 9 16.09 12.15 5.92
N LYS A 10 15.24 11.82 6.92
CA LYS A 10 14.56 12.79 7.78
C LYS A 10 13.91 13.93 6.98
N LEU A 11 13.21 13.56 5.91
CA LEU A 11 12.63 14.50 4.98
C LEU A 11 11.44 15.21 5.62
N CYS A 12 11.48 16.56 5.64
CA CYS A 12 10.40 17.39 6.14
C CYS A 12 9.98 18.44 5.11
N LYS A 13 8.67 18.74 5.10
CA LYS A 13 8.11 19.84 4.30
C LYS A 13 6.99 20.53 5.03
N GLU A 14 7.17 21.84 5.22
CA GLU A 14 6.21 22.74 5.81
C GLU A 14 5.66 23.72 4.78
N PHE A 15 4.37 24.00 4.82
CA PHE A 15 3.69 25.05 4.09
C PHE A 15 2.98 25.97 5.12
N GLY A 16 3.67 27.02 5.56
CA GLY A 16 3.22 27.86 6.67
C GLY A 16 3.10 27.03 7.95
N GLU A 17 1.89 26.94 8.50
CA GLU A 17 1.61 26.14 9.69
C GLU A 17 1.33 24.65 9.42
N LEU A 18 1.17 24.27 8.14
CA LEU A 18 0.92 22.90 7.75
C LEU A 18 2.21 22.10 7.60
N ASN A 19 2.40 21.11 8.44
CA ASN A 19 3.46 20.12 8.28
C ASN A 19 2.98 19.01 7.31
N ALA A 20 3.31 19.16 6.03
CA ALA A 20 2.85 18.25 4.98
C ALA A 20 3.66 16.95 4.91
N VAL A 21 4.94 16.98 5.33
CA VAL A 21 5.82 15.81 5.45
C VAL A 21 6.67 16.01 6.70
N ASP A 22 6.70 15.00 7.58
CA ASP A 22 7.32 15.06 8.89
C ASP A 22 8.25 13.87 9.15
N ASP A 23 9.55 14.14 9.21
CA ASP A 23 10.65 13.20 9.52
C ASP A 23 10.59 11.85 8.75
N VAL A 24 10.31 11.91 7.45
CA VAL A 24 10.19 10.71 6.62
C VAL A 24 11.55 10.21 6.19
N SER A 25 11.87 8.96 6.58
CA SER A 25 13.09 8.26 6.19
C SER A 25 12.74 6.93 5.51
N ILE A 26 13.17 6.76 4.25
CA ILE A 26 12.87 5.59 3.39
C ILE A 26 14.10 5.29 2.54
N ALA A 27 14.48 4.02 2.40
CA ALA A 27 15.52 3.58 1.48
C ALA A 27 14.95 2.56 0.49
N ILE A 28 15.11 2.81 -0.81
CA ILE A 28 14.57 1.98 -1.89
C ILE A 28 15.74 1.38 -2.67
N GLU A 29 15.70 0.06 -2.83
CA GLU A 29 16.73 -0.67 -3.55
C GLU A 29 16.58 -0.53 -5.08
N GLU A 30 17.67 -0.77 -5.79
CA GLU A 30 17.67 -0.77 -7.26
C GLU A 30 16.74 -1.87 -7.79
N SER A 31 15.95 -1.56 -8.81
CA SER A 31 14.97 -2.47 -9.43
C SER A 31 13.80 -2.87 -8.52
N GLU A 32 13.56 -2.17 -7.45
CA GLU A 32 12.38 -2.37 -6.61
C GLU A 32 11.19 -1.49 -7.02
N THR A 33 9.99 -1.95 -6.70
CA THR A 33 8.76 -1.14 -6.68
C THR A 33 8.37 -0.87 -5.24
N MET A 34 8.34 0.41 -4.85
CA MET A 34 7.83 0.87 -3.57
C MET A 34 6.48 1.58 -3.77
N ALA A 35 5.47 1.18 -2.99
CA ALA A 35 4.20 1.91 -2.95
C ALA A 35 4.19 2.92 -1.79
N LEU A 36 3.85 4.16 -2.10
CA LEU A 36 3.55 5.19 -1.12
C LEU A 36 2.04 5.24 -0.95
N LEU A 37 1.53 4.69 0.15
CA LEU A 37 0.13 4.42 0.41
C LEU A 37 -0.39 5.27 1.58
N GLY A 38 -1.61 5.78 1.50
CA GLY A 38 -2.23 6.53 2.59
C GLY A 38 -3.44 7.35 2.14
N PRO A 39 -4.19 7.94 3.08
CA PRO A 39 -5.34 8.78 2.78
C PRO A 39 -4.99 9.98 1.90
N SER A 40 -6.01 10.59 1.28
CA SER A 40 -5.82 11.85 0.56
C SER A 40 -5.29 12.93 1.50
N GLY A 41 -4.32 13.73 1.04
CA GLY A 41 -3.73 14.80 1.84
C GLY A 41 -2.65 14.39 2.85
N CYS A 42 -2.24 13.11 2.92
CA CYS A 42 -1.20 12.68 3.86
C CYS A 42 0.25 12.95 3.41
N GLY A 43 0.47 13.72 2.35
CA GLY A 43 1.81 14.16 1.92
C GLY A 43 2.45 13.39 0.76
N LYS A 44 1.81 12.38 0.17
CA LYS A 44 2.38 11.52 -0.89
C LYS A 44 2.87 12.30 -2.12
N THR A 45 1.99 13.10 -2.73
CA THR A 45 2.33 13.93 -3.89
C THR A 45 3.42 14.97 -3.56
N THR A 46 3.44 15.46 -2.32
CA THR A 46 4.49 16.38 -1.84
C THR A 46 5.86 15.67 -1.85
N ILE A 47 5.94 14.43 -1.36
CA ILE A 47 7.16 13.61 -1.41
C ILE A 47 7.59 13.39 -2.87
N LEU A 48 6.67 13.02 -3.78
CA LEU A 48 7.00 12.88 -5.20
C LEU A 48 7.56 14.16 -5.80
N ASN A 49 6.93 15.30 -5.52
CA ASN A 49 7.38 16.59 -6.02
C ASN A 49 8.77 16.97 -5.49
N MET A 50 9.09 16.60 -4.26
CA MET A 50 10.43 16.80 -3.70
C MET A 50 11.46 15.89 -4.36
N ILE A 51 11.14 14.62 -4.62
CA ILE A 51 12.04 13.68 -5.32
C ILE A 51 12.36 14.17 -6.73
N VAL A 52 11.32 14.58 -7.48
CA VAL A 52 11.52 15.10 -8.85
C VAL A 52 12.19 16.47 -8.88
N GLY A 53 12.09 17.24 -7.79
CA GLY A 53 12.67 18.57 -7.63
C GLY A 53 11.76 19.72 -8.05
N LEU A 54 10.45 19.48 -8.15
CA LEU A 54 9.43 20.52 -8.34
C LEU A 54 9.15 21.27 -7.04
N GLU A 55 9.43 20.65 -5.90
CA GLU A 55 9.31 21.23 -4.57
C GLU A 55 10.64 21.05 -3.81
N LYS A 56 11.01 22.00 -2.95
CA LYS A 56 12.18 21.87 -2.07
C LYS A 56 11.73 21.44 -0.68
N PRO A 57 12.42 20.48 -0.05
CA PRO A 57 12.17 20.17 1.35
C PRO A 57 12.52 21.36 2.25
N THR A 58 11.86 21.46 3.40
CA THR A 58 12.21 22.41 4.47
C THR A 58 13.48 21.96 5.18
N SER A 59 13.63 20.63 5.38
CA SER A 59 14.83 20.00 5.94
C SER A 59 14.96 18.56 5.50
N GLY A 60 16.08 17.91 5.81
CA GLY A 60 16.36 16.52 5.41
C GLY A 60 17.11 16.44 4.08
N GLU A 61 17.34 15.22 3.61
CA GLU A 61 18.14 14.92 2.41
C GLU A 61 17.39 13.99 1.45
N ILE A 62 17.67 14.14 0.16
CA ILE A 62 17.25 13.21 -0.90
C ILE A 62 18.50 12.77 -1.64
N LEU A 63 18.81 11.49 -1.58
CA LEU A 63 19.99 10.91 -2.21
C LEU A 63 19.57 9.96 -3.35
N ILE A 64 20.18 10.11 -4.52
CA ILE A 64 20.07 9.15 -5.64
C ILE A 64 21.47 8.58 -5.86
N ASP A 65 21.60 7.25 -5.84
CA ASP A 65 22.91 6.55 -5.86
C ASP A 65 23.90 7.12 -4.83
N GLY A 66 23.39 7.43 -3.62
CA GLY A 66 24.20 7.98 -2.52
C GLY A 66 24.61 9.44 -2.67
N LYS A 67 24.13 10.16 -3.70
CA LYS A 67 24.47 11.57 -3.96
C LYS A 67 23.27 12.47 -3.71
N SER A 68 23.45 13.55 -2.95
CA SER A 68 22.41 14.54 -2.71
C SER A 68 21.96 15.22 -4.01
N VAL A 69 20.63 15.28 -4.21
CA VAL A 69 20.01 15.91 -5.38
C VAL A 69 19.26 17.20 -5.05
N LEU A 70 19.38 17.72 -3.82
CA LEU A 70 18.65 18.92 -3.38
C LEU A 70 18.91 20.15 -4.27
N ASN A 71 20.14 20.28 -4.76
CA ASN A 71 20.54 21.40 -5.62
C ASN A 71 20.58 21.01 -7.11
N VAL A 72 20.16 19.80 -7.47
CA VAL A 72 20.10 19.35 -8.87
C VAL A 72 18.74 19.72 -9.45
N PRO A 73 18.70 20.45 -10.59
CA PRO A 73 17.44 20.79 -11.26
C PRO A 73 16.66 19.55 -11.69
N PRO A 74 15.30 19.60 -11.75
CA PRO A 74 14.44 18.44 -12.08
C PRO A 74 14.90 17.68 -13.34
N GLY A 75 15.17 18.38 -14.44
CA GLY A 75 15.57 17.77 -15.71
C GLY A 75 16.93 17.07 -15.70
N GLN A 76 17.72 17.21 -14.64
CA GLN A 76 19.06 16.61 -14.49
C GLN A 76 19.10 15.48 -13.46
N ARG A 77 18.00 15.23 -12.71
CA ARG A 77 17.91 14.16 -11.71
C ARG A 77 17.73 12.78 -12.32
N ASN A 78 17.47 12.69 -13.61
CA ASN A 78 17.16 11.46 -14.35
C ASN A 78 15.97 10.67 -13.75
N VAL A 79 15.01 11.39 -13.20
CA VAL A 79 13.76 10.88 -12.63
C VAL A 79 12.62 11.19 -13.58
N GLY A 80 11.80 10.20 -13.90
CA GLY A 80 10.60 10.35 -14.71
C GLY A 80 9.35 10.42 -13.85
N LEU A 81 8.44 11.35 -14.13
CA LEU A 81 7.17 11.48 -13.43
C LEU A 81 6.00 11.30 -14.41
N VAL A 82 5.06 10.45 -14.03
CA VAL A 82 3.74 10.31 -14.68
C VAL A 82 2.71 10.89 -13.73
N PHE A 83 2.03 11.95 -14.17
CA PHE A 83 1.01 12.65 -13.39
C PHE A 83 -0.34 11.93 -13.45
N GLN A 84 -1.18 12.16 -12.46
CA GLN A 84 -2.52 11.59 -12.31
C GLN A 84 -3.45 11.93 -13.50
N ASP A 85 -3.34 13.13 -14.07
CA ASP A 85 -4.11 13.61 -15.23
C ASP A 85 -3.47 13.26 -16.59
N TYR A 86 -2.49 12.32 -16.58
CA TYR A 86 -1.68 11.89 -17.71
C TYR A 86 -0.77 12.98 -18.30
N ALA A 87 -1.11 14.25 -18.20
CA ALA A 87 -0.39 15.42 -18.71
C ALA A 87 0.10 15.27 -20.17
N VAL A 88 -0.69 14.61 -21.05
CA VAL A 88 -0.35 14.44 -22.45
C VAL A 88 -0.58 15.72 -23.25
N PHE A 89 0.26 15.98 -24.25
CA PHE A 89 0.11 17.14 -25.13
C PHE A 89 -1.01 16.87 -26.16
N THR A 90 -2.18 17.46 -25.94
CA THR A 90 -3.41 17.18 -26.71
C THR A 90 -3.34 17.61 -28.17
N HIS A 91 -2.49 18.59 -28.51
CA HIS A 91 -2.29 19.09 -29.88
C HIS A 91 -1.27 18.27 -30.68
N MET A 92 -0.54 17.36 -30.05
CA MET A 92 0.48 16.47 -30.62
C MET A 92 -0.08 15.07 -30.86
N THR A 93 0.41 14.37 -31.88
CA THR A 93 0.14 12.92 -32.04
C THR A 93 0.83 12.11 -30.97
N VAL A 94 0.50 10.81 -30.83
CA VAL A 94 1.20 9.88 -29.92
C VAL A 94 2.70 9.87 -30.22
N ARG A 95 3.09 9.73 -31.48
CA ARG A 95 4.51 9.80 -31.92
C ARG A 95 5.20 11.09 -31.46
N GLN A 96 4.54 12.23 -31.60
CA GLN A 96 5.09 13.50 -31.18
C GLN A 96 5.20 13.63 -29.66
N ASN A 97 4.21 13.10 -28.92
CA ASN A 97 4.27 13.02 -27.46
C ASN A 97 5.49 12.20 -27.00
N LEU A 98 5.69 11.01 -27.57
CA LEU A 98 6.84 10.15 -27.26
C LEU A 98 8.17 10.81 -27.64
N ALA A 99 8.24 11.48 -28.81
CA ALA A 99 9.45 12.15 -29.28
C ALA A 99 9.87 13.36 -28.45
N TYR A 100 8.94 13.99 -27.71
CA TYR A 100 9.15 15.31 -27.12
C TYR A 100 10.36 15.38 -26.20
N GLY A 101 10.46 14.49 -25.23
CA GLY A 101 11.57 14.43 -24.27
C GLY A 101 12.93 14.16 -24.94
N LEU A 102 12.95 13.29 -25.96
CA LEU A 102 14.16 12.95 -26.71
C LEU A 102 14.67 14.14 -27.54
N LYS A 103 13.74 14.91 -28.14
CA LYS A 103 14.08 16.15 -28.85
C LYS A 103 14.66 17.21 -27.94
N LEU A 104 14.13 17.36 -26.72
CA LEU A 104 14.70 18.27 -25.72
C LEU A 104 16.12 17.86 -25.32
N ARG A 105 16.42 16.56 -25.31
CA ARG A 105 17.78 16.04 -25.11
C ARG A 105 18.68 16.13 -26.34
N LYS A 106 18.19 16.75 -27.44
CA LYS A 106 18.91 16.96 -28.72
C LYS A 106 19.39 15.65 -29.36
N MET A 107 18.65 14.58 -29.18
CA MET A 107 18.95 13.29 -29.84
C MET A 107 18.71 13.40 -31.37
N LYS A 108 19.45 12.60 -32.14
CA LYS A 108 19.30 12.54 -33.60
C LYS A 108 18.01 11.80 -33.98
N GLN A 109 17.39 12.19 -35.10
CA GLN A 109 16.12 11.62 -35.55
C GLN A 109 16.13 10.07 -35.66
N PRO A 110 17.17 9.40 -36.20
CA PRO A 110 17.18 7.93 -36.26
C PRO A 110 17.20 7.24 -34.88
N GLU A 111 17.81 7.89 -33.88
CA GLU A 111 17.82 7.41 -32.50
C GLU A 111 16.44 7.59 -31.85
N ILE A 112 15.81 8.75 -32.08
CA ILE A 112 14.43 9.03 -31.64
C ILE A 112 13.47 7.98 -32.20
N ASP A 113 13.51 7.71 -33.50
CA ASP A 113 12.62 6.75 -34.15
C ASP A 113 12.81 5.34 -33.60
N ARG A 114 14.04 4.94 -33.31
CA ARG A 114 14.36 3.65 -32.70
C ARG A 114 13.80 3.53 -31.28
N GLU A 115 13.96 4.54 -30.43
CA GLU A 115 13.43 4.50 -29.06
C GLU A 115 11.90 4.57 -29.03
N ILE A 116 11.28 5.37 -29.91
CA ILE A 116 9.82 5.37 -30.08
C ILE A 116 9.31 4.00 -30.49
N TYR A 117 9.96 3.37 -31.49
CA TYR A 117 9.57 2.04 -31.95
C TYR A 117 9.60 1.03 -30.79
N LYS A 118 10.70 0.94 -30.04
CA LYS A 118 10.83 0.05 -28.87
C LYS A 118 9.70 0.27 -27.85
N VAL A 119 9.48 1.51 -27.41
CA VAL A 119 8.49 1.83 -26.39
C VAL A 119 7.06 1.63 -26.93
N SER A 120 6.79 1.94 -28.20
CA SER A 120 5.47 1.76 -28.79
C SER A 120 5.11 0.28 -28.95
N GLU A 121 6.04 -0.59 -29.35
CA GLU A 121 5.84 -2.04 -29.37
C GLU A 121 5.61 -2.57 -27.96
N PHE A 122 6.47 -2.16 -27.03
CA PHE A 122 6.40 -2.57 -25.64
C PHE A 122 5.06 -2.22 -24.96
N LEU A 123 4.49 -1.04 -25.26
CA LEU A 123 3.22 -0.57 -24.71
C LEU A 123 2.02 -0.85 -25.63
N SER A 124 2.21 -1.62 -26.72
CA SER A 124 1.15 -1.89 -27.71
C SER A 124 0.51 -0.64 -28.30
N LEU A 125 1.32 0.40 -28.54
CA LEU A 125 0.90 1.69 -29.11
C LEU A 125 1.23 1.83 -30.61
N GLY A 126 1.87 0.84 -31.23
CA GLY A 126 2.37 0.93 -32.62
C GLY A 126 1.32 1.38 -33.64
N HIS A 127 0.09 0.86 -33.53
CA HIS A 127 -1.02 1.19 -34.43
C HIS A 127 -1.68 2.54 -34.14
N GLN A 128 -1.27 3.25 -33.10
CA GLN A 128 -1.85 4.51 -32.63
C GLN A 128 -0.92 5.70 -32.79
N LEU A 129 0.33 5.49 -33.24
CA LEU A 129 1.38 6.50 -33.26
C LEU A 129 0.98 7.82 -33.95
N ASP A 130 0.14 7.75 -34.97
CA ASP A 130 -0.26 8.91 -35.75
C ASP A 130 -1.61 9.53 -35.31
N ARG A 131 -2.27 8.93 -34.30
CA ARG A 131 -3.49 9.45 -33.68
C ARG A 131 -3.18 10.58 -32.69
N LYS A 132 -4.19 11.42 -32.46
CA LYS A 132 -4.16 12.45 -31.40
C LYS A 132 -4.75 11.90 -30.08
N PRO A 133 -4.40 12.46 -28.92
CA PRO A 133 -4.98 12.06 -27.63
C PRO A 133 -6.51 12.09 -27.58
N SER A 134 -7.16 13.00 -28.31
CA SER A 134 -8.63 13.08 -28.38
C SER A 134 -9.30 11.87 -29.08
N GLU A 135 -8.54 11.03 -29.75
CA GLU A 135 -9.00 9.84 -30.46
C GLU A 135 -8.71 8.54 -29.67
N LEU A 136 -8.22 8.67 -28.44
CA LEU A 136 -7.76 7.58 -27.60
C LEU A 136 -8.69 7.38 -26.39
N GLY A 137 -8.83 6.13 -25.96
CA GLY A 137 -9.46 5.79 -24.69
C GLY A 137 -8.54 6.03 -23.49
N ALA A 138 -9.10 6.03 -22.27
CA ALA A 138 -8.38 6.33 -21.04
C ALA A 138 -7.14 5.43 -20.82
N SER A 139 -7.25 4.11 -21.05
CA SER A 139 -6.12 3.18 -20.91
C SER A 139 -5.01 3.42 -21.95
N GLU A 140 -5.38 3.89 -23.15
CA GLU A 140 -4.43 4.23 -24.20
C GLU A 140 -3.70 5.54 -23.87
N LEU A 141 -4.43 6.55 -23.37
CA LEU A 141 -3.85 7.81 -22.89
C LEU A 141 -2.84 7.56 -21.77
N GLN A 142 -3.16 6.67 -20.86
CA GLN A 142 -2.25 6.29 -19.80
C GLN A 142 -0.98 5.63 -20.33
N ARG A 143 -1.10 4.69 -21.29
CA ARG A 143 0.09 4.10 -21.93
C ARG A 143 0.93 5.16 -22.64
N VAL A 144 0.31 6.16 -23.28
CA VAL A 144 1.03 7.28 -23.87
C VAL A 144 1.78 8.09 -22.81
N ALA A 145 1.16 8.38 -21.67
CA ALA A 145 1.80 9.10 -20.55
C ALA A 145 3.01 8.33 -19.98
N ILE A 146 2.83 7.03 -19.74
CA ILE A 146 3.91 6.14 -19.30
C ILE A 146 5.01 6.07 -20.36
N GLY A 147 4.65 5.85 -21.63
CA GLY A 147 5.59 5.76 -22.75
C GLY A 147 6.40 7.04 -22.95
N ARG A 148 5.78 8.21 -22.79
CA ARG A 148 6.44 9.51 -22.86
C ARG A 148 7.54 9.68 -21.82
N THR A 149 7.37 9.05 -20.67
CA THR A 149 8.37 9.04 -19.60
C THR A 149 9.41 7.95 -19.84
N LEU A 150 8.97 6.71 -20.12
CA LEU A 150 9.85 5.56 -20.35
C LEU A 150 10.82 5.73 -21.51
N VAL A 151 10.39 6.38 -22.60
CA VAL A 151 11.23 6.59 -23.78
C VAL A 151 12.51 7.36 -23.47
N THR A 152 12.50 8.15 -22.41
CA THR A 152 13.68 8.90 -21.93
C THR A 152 14.62 8.06 -21.07
N ASN A 153 14.26 6.79 -20.83
CA ASN A 153 15.00 5.83 -19.99
C ASN A 153 15.43 6.44 -18.64
N PRO A 154 14.49 6.86 -17.79
CA PRO A 154 14.81 7.43 -16.48
C PRO A 154 15.37 6.33 -15.55
N GLU A 155 16.18 6.70 -14.57
CA GLU A 155 16.68 5.75 -13.57
C GLU A 155 15.63 5.38 -12.53
N ILE A 156 14.73 6.32 -12.23
CA ILE A 156 13.61 6.15 -11.30
C ILE A 156 12.34 6.60 -11.99
N LEU A 157 11.29 5.78 -11.92
CA LEU A 157 9.97 6.09 -12.46
C LEU A 157 9.01 6.38 -11.30
N LEU A 158 8.46 7.58 -11.26
CA LEU A 158 7.44 8.01 -10.30
C LEU A 158 6.07 7.96 -10.98
N LEU A 159 5.10 7.32 -10.34
CA LEU A 159 3.73 7.19 -10.84
C LEU A 159 2.77 7.77 -9.78
N ASP A 160 2.16 8.93 -10.07
CA ASP A 160 1.22 9.57 -9.15
C ASP A 160 -0.21 9.16 -9.49
N GLU A 161 -0.79 8.26 -8.69
CA GLU A 161 -2.15 7.70 -8.84
C GLU A 161 -2.50 7.29 -10.28
N PRO A 162 -1.65 6.50 -10.96
CA PRO A 162 -1.77 6.31 -12.41
C PRO A 162 -3.03 5.52 -12.82
N LEU A 163 -3.70 4.81 -11.91
CA LEU A 163 -4.88 3.99 -12.22
C LEU A 163 -6.20 4.59 -11.73
N SER A 164 -6.17 5.73 -11.04
CA SER A 164 -7.34 6.34 -10.40
C SER A 164 -8.48 6.66 -11.39
N ASN A 165 -8.14 7.05 -12.62
CA ASN A 165 -9.09 7.44 -13.66
C ASN A 165 -9.57 6.27 -14.55
N LEU A 166 -9.23 5.01 -14.20
CA LEU A 166 -9.60 3.84 -14.98
C LEU A 166 -10.75 3.06 -14.34
N GLU A 167 -11.58 2.43 -15.17
CA GLU A 167 -12.58 1.47 -14.74
C GLU A 167 -11.94 0.20 -14.15
N ALA A 168 -12.67 -0.53 -13.29
CA ALA A 168 -12.14 -1.67 -12.55
C ALA A 168 -11.52 -2.77 -13.43
N SER A 169 -12.12 -3.09 -14.57
CA SER A 169 -11.60 -4.06 -15.54
C SER A 169 -10.26 -3.62 -16.13
N MET A 170 -10.15 -2.34 -16.48
CA MET A 170 -8.93 -1.74 -17.03
C MET A 170 -7.82 -1.61 -16.00
N ARG A 171 -8.16 -1.31 -14.72
CA ARG A 171 -7.17 -1.29 -13.63
C ARG A 171 -6.45 -2.63 -13.49
N ASN A 172 -7.19 -3.76 -13.53
CA ASN A 172 -6.61 -5.10 -13.46
C ASN A 172 -5.63 -5.37 -14.63
N GLN A 173 -5.97 -4.93 -15.83
CA GLN A 173 -5.10 -5.07 -16.99
C GLN A 173 -3.83 -4.22 -16.84
N MET A 174 -3.99 -2.95 -16.45
CA MET A 174 -2.86 -2.03 -16.28
C MET A 174 -1.93 -2.44 -15.13
N ARG A 175 -2.44 -3.01 -14.04
CA ARG A 175 -1.58 -3.57 -12.98
C ARG A 175 -0.67 -4.68 -13.52
N ARG A 176 -1.20 -5.60 -14.33
CA ARG A 176 -0.38 -6.63 -14.98
C ARG A 176 0.67 -6.02 -15.90
N GLU A 177 0.29 -4.96 -16.63
CA GLU A 177 1.19 -4.24 -17.54
C GLU A 177 2.32 -3.54 -16.77
N LEU A 178 2.02 -2.83 -15.68
CA LEU A 178 3.02 -2.18 -14.84
C LEU A 178 4.01 -3.19 -14.22
N ARG A 179 3.52 -4.35 -13.75
CA ARG A 179 4.39 -5.44 -13.31
C ARG A 179 5.32 -5.93 -14.43
N ARG A 180 4.78 -6.10 -15.64
CA ARG A 180 5.56 -6.50 -16.80
C ARG A 180 6.62 -5.45 -17.14
N ILE A 181 6.25 -4.16 -17.14
CA ILE A 181 7.17 -3.04 -17.36
C ILE A 181 8.34 -3.14 -16.37
N GLN A 182 8.05 -3.24 -15.09
CA GLN A 182 9.10 -3.32 -14.06
C GLN A 182 9.98 -4.56 -14.23
N GLY A 183 9.39 -5.75 -14.45
CA GLY A 183 10.14 -6.99 -14.62
C GLY A 183 11.03 -7.03 -15.86
N GLU A 184 10.59 -6.42 -16.99
CA GLU A 184 11.36 -6.41 -18.24
C GLU A 184 12.39 -5.27 -18.30
N THR A 185 12.13 -4.14 -17.63
CA THR A 185 13.03 -2.97 -17.65
C THR A 185 13.99 -2.92 -16.47
N GLY A 186 13.68 -3.61 -15.36
CA GLY A 186 14.44 -3.52 -14.12
C GLY A 186 14.42 -2.11 -13.49
N GLN A 187 13.42 -1.29 -13.82
CA GLN A 187 13.34 0.07 -13.31
C GLN A 187 12.96 0.11 -11.82
N THR A 188 13.56 1.04 -11.09
CA THR A 188 13.10 1.39 -9.75
C THR A 188 11.85 2.25 -9.88
N ILE A 189 10.75 1.80 -9.28
CA ILE A 189 9.42 2.45 -9.39
C ILE A 189 8.95 2.92 -8.02
N ILE A 190 8.49 4.17 -7.95
CA ILE A 190 7.74 4.68 -6.81
C ILE A 190 6.30 4.91 -7.27
N TYR A 191 5.40 4.18 -6.66
CA TYR A 191 4.00 4.13 -7.02
C TYR A 191 3.16 4.78 -5.92
N VAL A 192 2.52 5.91 -6.21
CA VAL A 192 1.60 6.56 -5.26
C VAL A 192 0.20 6.09 -5.53
N THR A 193 -0.51 5.68 -4.49
CA THR A 193 -1.91 5.30 -4.57
C THR A 193 -2.60 5.47 -3.22
N HIS A 194 -3.92 5.57 -3.24
CA HIS A 194 -4.78 5.39 -2.08
C HIS A 194 -5.51 4.03 -2.12
N ASP A 195 -5.34 3.25 -3.20
CA ASP A 195 -5.92 1.92 -3.35
C ASP A 195 -4.97 0.85 -2.79
N GLN A 196 -5.42 0.22 -1.70
CA GLN A 196 -4.66 -0.82 -1.01
C GLN A 196 -4.40 -2.06 -1.88
N ILE A 197 -5.34 -2.42 -2.79
CA ILE A 197 -5.20 -3.58 -3.66
C ILE A 197 -4.07 -3.32 -4.67
N GLU A 198 -3.95 -2.09 -5.15
CA GLU A 198 -2.86 -1.69 -6.03
C GLU A 198 -1.51 -1.81 -5.30
N ALA A 199 -1.39 -1.22 -4.11
CA ALA A 199 -0.18 -1.27 -3.32
C ALA A 199 0.25 -2.71 -3.01
N LEU A 200 -0.64 -3.54 -2.44
CA LEU A 200 -0.37 -4.93 -2.10
C LEU A 200 -0.06 -5.81 -3.32
N SER A 201 -0.64 -5.48 -4.49
CA SER A 201 -0.43 -6.29 -5.70
C SER A 201 0.81 -5.91 -6.51
N LEU A 202 1.29 -4.67 -6.45
CA LEU A 202 2.36 -4.16 -7.30
C LEU A 202 3.69 -4.00 -6.57
N ALA A 203 3.66 -3.66 -5.27
CA ALA A 203 4.85 -3.24 -4.55
C ALA A 203 5.61 -4.40 -3.92
N HIS A 204 6.94 -4.28 -3.86
CA HIS A 204 7.82 -5.09 -3.02
C HIS A 204 7.80 -4.55 -1.60
N GLN A 205 7.88 -3.23 -1.46
CA GLN A 205 7.84 -2.49 -0.20
C GLN A 205 6.68 -1.50 -0.19
N ILE A 206 6.05 -1.32 0.97
CA ILE A 206 4.98 -0.34 1.15
C ILE A 206 5.35 0.63 2.27
N ALA A 207 5.31 1.93 1.96
CA ALA A 207 5.39 3.00 2.94
C ALA A 207 3.96 3.52 3.21
N VAL A 208 3.44 3.25 4.40
CA VAL A 208 2.11 3.73 4.82
C VAL A 208 2.26 5.09 5.48
N MET A 209 1.60 6.09 4.92
CA MET A 209 1.62 7.48 5.38
C MET A 209 0.31 7.88 6.06
N ASN A 210 0.42 8.70 7.09
CA ASN A 210 -0.74 9.35 7.70
C ASN A 210 -0.34 10.73 8.25
N LEU A 211 -1.11 11.76 7.92
CA LEU A 211 -0.90 13.14 8.42
C LEU A 211 0.56 13.63 8.33
N GLY A 212 1.20 13.38 7.20
CA GLY A 212 2.59 13.78 6.94
C GLY A 212 3.65 12.81 7.47
N ALA A 213 3.31 11.90 8.37
CA ALA A 213 4.26 10.99 9.01
C ALA A 213 4.21 9.58 8.43
N LEU A 214 5.38 8.93 8.39
CA LEU A 214 5.51 7.51 8.04
C LEU A 214 5.05 6.64 9.21
N GLN A 215 4.05 5.79 8.96
CA GLN A 215 3.47 4.90 9.97
C GLN A 215 4.17 3.53 10.00
N GLN A 216 4.51 3.01 8.81
CA GLN A 216 5.25 1.77 8.64
C GLN A 216 5.88 1.72 7.25
N TYR A 217 7.10 1.19 7.17
CA TYR A 217 7.78 0.88 5.92
C TYR A 217 8.32 -0.54 5.99
N ASP A 218 7.77 -1.43 5.17
CA ASP A 218 8.11 -2.86 5.18
C ASP A 218 7.65 -3.53 3.89
N THR A 219 7.93 -4.83 3.73
CA THR A 219 7.38 -5.63 2.64
C THR A 219 5.85 -5.57 2.62
N ALA A 220 5.24 -5.68 1.45
CA ALA A 220 3.78 -5.69 1.31
C ALA A 220 3.11 -6.73 2.22
N ARG A 221 3.75 -7.90 2.39
CA ARG A 221 3.29 -8.95 3.29
C ARG A 221 3.33 -8.51 4.75
N ASN A 222 4.45 -7.98 5.22
CA ASN A 222 4.62 -7.59 6.61
C ASN A 222 3.70 -6.44 7.02
N VAL A 223 3.51 -5.44 6.13
CA VAL A 223 2.57 -4.34 6.40
C VAL A 223 1.14 -4.86 6.59
N TYR A 224 0.75 -5.92 5.87
CA TYR A 224 -0.57 -6.52 5.99
C TYR A 224 -0.69 -7.44 7.21
N GLU A 225 0.23 -8.41 7.37
CA GLU A 225 0.18 -9.43 8.42
C GLU A 225 0.63 -8.90 9.79
N TYR A 226 1.57 -7.95 9.81
CA TYR A 226 2.21 -7.42 11.02
C TYR A 226 2.14 -5.89 11.10
N PRO A 227 0.93 -5.28 11.13
CA PRO A 227 0.79 -3.83 11.20
C PRO A 227 1.44 -3.27 12.47
N ALA A 228 2.23 -2.20 12.33
CA ALA A 228 2.96 -1.57 13.42
C ALA A 228 2.05 -0.84 14.43
N ASN A 229 0.88 -0.43 14.00
CA ASN A 229 -0.11 0.25 14.82
C ASN A 229 -1.53 0.01 14.31
N ARG A 230 -2.52 0.44 15.11
CA ARG A 230 -3.94 0.29 14.76
C ARG A 230 -4.34 1.02 13.48
N PHE A 231 -3.69 2.15 13.17
CA PHE A 231 -3.96 2.88 11.93
C PHE A 231 -3.63 2.00 10.71
N VAL A 232 -2.43 1.42 10.65
CA VAL A 232 -2.01 0.55 9.55
C VAL A 232 -2.95 -0.65 9.43
N GLY A 233 -3.29 -1.31 10.55
CA GLY A 233 -4.21 -2.44 10.56
C GLY A 233 -5.62 -2.09 10.07
N SER A 234 -6.13 -0.91 10.44
CA SER A 234 -7.45 -0.44 10.01
C SER A 234 -7.47 0.08 8.57
N PHE A 235 -6.34 0.58 8.09
CA PHE A 235 -6.25 1.17 6.76
C PHE A 235 -6.13 0.11 5.66
N LEU A 236 -5.56 -1.05 5.97
CA LEU A 236 -5.36 -2.16 5.04
C LEU A 236 -6.34 -3.31 5.31
N GLY A 237 -6.91 -3.86 4.25
CA GLY A 237 -7.88 -4.95 4.27
C GLY A 237 -9.31 -4.48 3.97
N ASN A 238 -10.10 -5.34 3.34
CA ASN A 238 -11.52 -5.12 3.11
C ASN A 238 -12.29 -6.46 3.29
N PRO A 239 -12.95 -6.62 4.43
CA PRO A 239 -13.05 -5.73 5.60
C PRO A 239 -11.69 -5.45 6.28
N PRO A 240 -11.56 -4.33 7.03
CA PRO A 240 -10.34 -4.02 7.76
C PRO A 240 -10.09 -4.99 8.93
N MET A 241 -8.91 -4.91 9.55
CA MET A 241 -8.58 -5.66 10.75
C MET A 241 -9.59 -5.34 11.87
N ASN A 242 -10.07 -6.37 12.55
CA ASN A 242 -10.88 -6.21 13.75
C ASN A 242 -10.02 -5.73 14.91
N PHE A 243 -10.57 -4.81 15.73
CA PHE A 243 -9.94 -4.34 16.96
C PHE A 243 -10.88 -4.58 18.13
N ILE A 244 -10.61 -5.64 18.87
CA ILE A 244 -11.42 -6.09 20.00
C ILE A 244 -10.79 -5.58 21.28
N ARG A 245 -11.47 -4.68 21.99
CA ARG A 245 -11.04 -4.14 23.28
C ARG A 245 -11.44 -5.08 24.41
N GLY A 246 -10.54 -5.27 25.37
CA GLY A 246 -10.84 -6.04 26.55
C GLY A 246 -9.69 -5.98 27.57
N LYS A 247 -9.85 -6.73 28.64
CA LYS A 247 -8.82 -6.90 29.66
C LYS A 247 -8.12 -8.24 29.50
N LEU A 248 -6.81 -8.21 29.65
CA LEU A 248 -6.03 -9.44 29.69
C LEU A 248 -6.40 -10.21 30.96
N ALA A 249 -6.83 -11.46 30.82
CA ALA A 249 -7.23 -12.34 31.89
C ALA A 249 -6.59 -13.72 31.73
N GLU A 250 -6.79 -14.57 32.70
CA GLU A 250 -6.43 -15.99 32.64
C GLU A 250 -7.66 -16.82 32.95
N ASP A 251 -7.96 -17.75 32.08
CA ASP A 251 -9.02 -18.73 32.25
C ASP A 251 -8.46 -20.13 32.07
N SER A 252 -8.61 -20.99 33.11
CA SER A 252 -8.16 -22.39 33.08
C SER A 252 -6.69 -22.58 32.64
N GLY A 253 -5.80 -21.63 33.01
CA GLY A 253 -4.37 -21.65 32.64
C GLY A 253 -4.07 -21.14 31.22
N GLN A 254 -5.07 -20.66 30.50
CA GLN A 254 -4.93 -20.03 29.19
C GLN A 254 -5.13 -18.52 29.29
N ARG A 255 -4.30 -17.76 28.58
CA ARG A 255 -4.48 -16.32 28.47
C ARG A 255 -5.66 -16.01 27.56
N VAL A 256 -6.53 -15.12 28.01
CA VAL A 256 -7.73 -14.69 27.28
C VAL A 256 -7.84 -13.17 27.31
N VAL A 257 -8.56 -12.63 26.35
CA VAL A 257 -9.07 -11.25 26.44
C VAL A 257 -10.56 -11.33 26.78
N SER A 258 -10.97 -10.61 27.80
CA SER A 258 -12.35 -10.55 28.28
C SER A 258 -12.95 -9.15 28.09
N SER A 259 -14.22 -9.12 27.67
CA SER A 259 -15.05 -7.92 27.55
C SER A 259 -16.49 -8.27 27.93
N GLY A 260 -16.95 -7.81 29.11
CA GLY A 260 -18.21 -8.28 29.68
C GLY A 260 -18.17 -9.79 29.93
N GLU A 261 -19.16 -10.51 29.44
CA GLU A 261 -19.25 -11.97 29.50
C GLU A 261 -18.52 -12.67 28.35
N SER A 262 -18.05 -11.93 27.34
CA SER A 262 -17.32 -12.49 26.20
C SER A 262 -15.85 -12.70 26.54
N THR A 263 -15.32 -13.87 26.16
CA THR A 263 -13.91 -14.20 26.30
C THR A 263 -13.38 -14.78 24.99
N MET A 264 -12.18 -14.35 24.59
CA MET A 264 -11.47 -14.88 23.45
C MET A 264 -10.12 -15.42 23.87
N PRO A 265 -9.84 -16.69 23.66
CA PRO A 265 -8.53 -17.28 23.92
C PRO A 265 -7.44 -16.64 23.06
N LEU A 266 -6.29 -16.35 23.68
CA LEU A 266 -5.12 -15.85 22.97
C LEU A 266 -4.16 -17.02 22.66
N PRO A 267 -3.55 -17.00 21.47
CA PRO A 267 -2.54 -17.99 21.11
C PRO A 267 -1.35 -17.96 22.08
N ALA A 268 -0.75 -19.13 22.32
CA ALA A 268 0.46 -19.22 23.14
C ALA A 268 1.60 -18.40 22.53
N GLY A 269 2.32 -17.65 23.37
CA GLY A 269 3.49 -16.86 22.95
C GLY A 269 3.18 -15.46 22.40
N ILE A 270 1.91 -15.06 22.28
CA ILE A 270 1.56 -13.71 21.82
C ILE A 270 1.81 -12.63 22.89
N ILE A 271 1.87 -13.04 24.16
CA ILE A 271 1.99 -12.14 25.31
C ILE A 271 3.43 -12.10 25.77
N GLY A 272 4.03 -10.90 25.74
CA GLY A 272 5.32 -10.66 26.35
C GLY A 272 5.29 -10.84 27.88
N ALA A 273 6.44 -11.14 28.46
CA ALA A 273 6.58 -11.35 29.91
C ALA A 273 6.15 -10.14 30.78
N ASP A 274 6.14 -8.94 30.15
CA ASP A 274 5.86 -7.67 30.82
C ASP A 274 4.37 -7.31 30.90
N MET A 275 3.49 -8.11 30.28
CA MET A 275 2.05 -7.83 30.29
C MET A 275 1.39 -8.43 31.55
N THR A 276 0.80 -7.58 32.35
CA THR A 276 0.11 -7.98 33.59
C THR A 276 -1.35 -8.34 33.34
N ILE A 277 -1.84 -9.35 34.06
CA ILE A 277 -3.28 -9.66 34.08
C ILE A 277 -4.04 -8.44 34.64
N GLY A 278 -5.15 -8.11 33.98
CA GLY A 278 -5.96 -6.94 34.28
C GLY A 278 -5.65 -5.71 33.42
N SER A 279 -4.56 -5.72 32.63
CA SER A 279 -4.25 -4.62 31.70
C SER A 279 -5.28 -4.52 30.59
N ASP A 280 -5.60 -3.27 30.22
CA ASP A 280 -6.42 -2.97 29.04
C ASP A 280 -5.60 -3.22 27.78
N VAL A 281 -6.13 -4.03 26.88
CA VAL A 281 -5.49 -4.39 25.60
C VAL A 281 -6.48 -4.31 24.45
N VAL A 282 -5.94 -4.15 23.24
CA VAL A 282 -6.71 -4.27 22.01
C VAL A 282 -6.16 -5.43 21.20
N VAL A 283 -6.99 -6.43 20.95
CA VAL A 283 -6.65 -7.54 20.07
C VAL A 283 -6.96 -7.14 18.63
N GLY A 284 -5.95 -7.22 17.76
CA GLY A 284 -6.09 -7.10 16.32
C GLY A 284 -6.14 -8.48 15.67
N VAL A 285 -7.17 -8.74 14.90
CA VAL A 285 -7.29 -9.97 14.11
C VAL A 285 -7.95 -9.70 12.78
N ARG A 286 -7.38 -10.23 11.70
CA ARG A 286 -7.97 -10.08 10.36
C ARG A 286 -9.26 -10.91 10.27
N PRO A 287 -10.30 -10.45 9.53
CA PRO A 287 -11.54 -11.20 9.35
C PRO A 287 -11.32 -12.61 8.79
N GLU A 288 -10.40 -12.78 7.86
CA GLU A 288 -10.01 -14.06 7.25
C GLU A 288 -9.15 -14.95 8.15
N SER A 289 -8.61 -14.40 9.24
CA SER A 289 -7.79 -15.14 10.22
C SER A 289 -8.62 -15.70 11.38
N LEU A 290 -9.92 -15.48 11.37
CA LEU A 290 -10.88 -16.13 12.26
C LEU A 290 -11.51 -17.31 11.53
N ASN A 291 -11.16 -18.54 11.94
CA ASN A 291 -11.64 -19.75 11.30
C ASN A 291 -12.82 -20.33 12.06
N LEU A 292 -13.75 -20.99 11.34
CA LEU A 292 -14.77 -21.82 11.97
C LEU A 292 -14.10 -22.92 12.79
N ALA A 293 -14.50 -23.08 14.03
CA ALA A 293 -13.85 -24.00 14.96
C ALA A 293 -14.76 -25.19 15.32
N ALA A 294 -14.16 -26.38 15.32
CA ALA A 294 -14.81 -27.58 15.83
C ALA A 294 -14.96 -27.54 17.37
N ALA A 295 -15.87 -28.35 17.88
CA ALA A 295 -16.23 -28.37 19.30
C ALA A 295 -15.08 -28.78 20.23
N ASP A 296 -14.06 -29.43 19.75
CA ASP A 296 -12.87 -29.88 20.47
C ASP A 296 -11.67 -28.95 20.38
N ASN A 297 -11.77 -27.85 19.64
CA ASN A 297 -10.68 -26.87 19.51
C ASN A 297 -10.51 -26.08 20.83
N PRO A 298 -9.35 -26.15 21.51
CA PRO A 298 -9.15 -25.48 22.80
C PRO A 298 -9.07 -23.95 22.67
N GLY A 299 -8.75 -23.42 21.49
CA GLY A 299 -8.67 -21.97 21.21
C GLY A 299 -9.98 -21.35 20.74
N ARG A 300 -11.10 -22.09 20.81
CA ARG A 300 -12.39 -21.59 20.31
C ARG A 300 -13.09 -20.64 21.28
N PHE A 301 -13.89 -19.77 20.70
CA PHE A 301 -14.88 -18.96 21.39
C PHE A 301 -16.18 -18.90 20.57
N THR A 302 -17.28 -18.64 21.23
CA THR A 302 -18.59 -18.55 20.56
C THR A 302 -19.15 -17.15 20.72
N SER A 303 -19.73 -16.63 19.63
CA SER A 303 -20.30 -15.30 19.57
C SER A 303 -21.68 -15.32 18.92
N GLU A 304 -22.54 -14.39 19.31
CA GLU A 304 -23.83 -14.17 18.67
C GLU A 304 -23.61 -13.51 17.29
N VAL A 305 -24.30 -14.01 16.28
CA VAL A 305 -24.31 -13.45 14.92
C VAL A 305 -25.26 -12.25 14.87
N LEU A 306 -24.74 -11.09 14.54
CA LEU A 306 -25.53 -9.85 14.41
C LEU A 306 -26.04 -9.61 12.98
N ALA A 307 -25.23 -9.94 11.98
CA ALA A 307 -25.56 -9.78 10.57
C ALA A 307 -24.80 -10.75 9.68
N VAL A 308 -25.38 -11.07 8.53
CA VAL A 308 -24.80 -11.95 7.51
C VAL A 308 -24.89 -11.28 6.15
N GLU A 309 -23.77 -11.10 5.48
CA GLU A 309 -23.63 -10.38 4.20
C GLU A 309 -22.98 -11.29 3.15
N PRO A 310 -23.76 -12.02 2.32
CA PRO A 310 -23.20 -12.85 1.24
C PRO A 310 -22.49 -11.99 0.18
N GLN A 311 -21.26 -12.36 -0.18
CA GLN A 311 -20.42 -11.66 -1.17
C GLN A 311 -19.95 -12.58 -2.30
N GLY A 312 -20.82 -13.50 -2.75
CA GLY A 312 -20.51 -14.47 -3.78
C GLY A 312 -19.82 -15.71 -3.23
N PRO A 313 -18.51 -15.92 -3.43
CA PRO A 313 -17.80 -17.11 -2.95
C PRO A 313 -17.59 -17.13 -1.43
N GLU A 314 -17.78 -16.00 -0.79
CA GLU A 314 -17.57 -15.78 0.64
C GLU A 314 -18.77 -15.08 1.26
N THR A 315 -18.89 -15.18 2.57
CA THR A 315 -19.89 -14.49 3.38
C THR A 315 -19.19 -13.74 4.50
N VAL A 316 -19.49 -12.44 4.65
CA VAL A 316 -19.04 -11.66 5.79
C VAL A 316 -20.08 -11.79 6.90
N VAL A 317 -19.68 -12.33 8.05
CA VAL A 317 -20.52 -12.42 9.24
C VAL A 317 -20.04 -11.38 10.24
N THR A 318 -20.96 -10.55 10.73
CA THR A 318 -20.72 -9.66 11.87
C THR A 318 -21.19 -10.33 13.14
N ALA A 319 -20.30 -10.49 14.13
CA ALA A 319 -20.59 -11.14 15.39
C ALA A 319 -20.29 -10.23 16.60
N ALA A 320 -20.96 -10.46 17.72
CA ALA A 320 -20.83 -9.66 18.93
C ALA A 320 -19.61 -10.10 19.77
N PHE A 321 -19.00 -9.13 20.48
CA PHE A 321 -18.00 -9.38 21.51
C PHE A 321 -18.08 -8.29 22.59
N GLY A 322 -18.67 -8.60 23.73
CA GLY A 322 -19.02 -7.59 24.74
C GLY A 322 -19.91 -6.51 24.13
N ASP A 323 -19.55 -5.24 24.35
CA ASP A 323 -20.25 -4.07 23.81
C ASP A 323 -19.82 -3.71 22.37
N SER A 324 -18.95 -4.50 21.76
CA SER A 324 -18.43 -4.28 20.41
C SER A 324 -18.81 -5.41 19.45
N SER A 325 -18.46 -5.26 18.18
CA SER A 325 -18.64 -6.29 17.17
C SER A 325 -17.36 -6.47 16.35
N PHE A 326 -17.26 -7.63 15.72
CA PHE A 326 -16.17 -7.95 14.80
C PHE A 326 -16.71 -8.65 13.55
N LYS A 327 -15.93 -8.65 12.49
CA LYS A 327 -16.26 -9.30 11.23
C LYS A 327 -15.42 -10.57 11.04
N VAL A 328 -16.02 -11.57 10.44
CA VAL A 328 -15.34 -12.79 10.00
C VAL A 328 -15.72 -13.12 8.57
N ILE A 329 -14.78 -13.60 7.77
CA ILE A 329 -15.02 -14.09 6.43
C ILE A 329 -15.13 -15.61 6.49
N VAL A 330 -16.26 -16.14 6.06
CA VAL A 330 -16.52 -17.57 6.01
C VAL A 330 -16.88 -18.00 4.59
N PRO A 331 -16.70 -19.29 4.22
CA PRO A 331 -17.11 -19.79 2.92
C PRO A 331 -18.63 -19.60 2.66
N ALA A 332 -19.00 -19.38 1.41
CA ALA A 332 -20.41 -19.33 1.01
C ALA A 332 -21.12 -20.64 1.41
N GLY A 333 -22.36 -20.51 1.91
CA GLY A 333 -23.15 -21.65 2.40
C GLY A 333 -22.83 -22.09 3.82
N THR A 334 -21.96 -21.34 4.55
CA THR A 334 -21.84 -21.51 6.00
C THR A 334 -23.19 -21.25 6.66
N ASP A 335 -23.61 -22.16 7.54
CA ASP A 335 -24.85 -22.05 8.32
C ASP A 335 -24.66 -20.99 9.40
N ALA A 336 -25.04 -19.75 9.07
CA ALA A 336 -24.97 -18.59 9.94
C ALA A 336 -26.20 -17.70 9.70
N GLU A 337 -26.98 -17.47 10.76
CA GLU A 337 -28.16 -16.61 10.72
C GLU A 337 -28.10 -15.58 11.83
N ALA A 338 -28.66 -14.38 11.58
CA ALA A 338 -28.74 -13.34 12.60
C ALA A 338 -29.54 -13.83 13.83
N GLY A 339 -29.01 -13.61 15.03
CA GLY A 339 -29.51 -14.15 16.29
C GLY A 339 -29.04 -15.57 16.59
N GLY A 340 -28.37 -16.24 15.68
CA GLY A 340 -27.71 -17.53 15.89
C GLY A 340 -26.34 -17.38 16.55
N ALA A 341 -25.63 -18.50 16.74
CA ALA A 341 -24.29 -18.55 17.31
C ALA A 341 -23.26 -19.04 16.28
N ILE A 342 -22.08 -18.42 16.29
CA ILE A 342 -20.95 -18.85 15.48
C ILE A 342 -19.75 -19.18 16.39
N THR A 343 -19.13 -20.34 16.16
CA THR A 343 -17.96 -20.78 16.94
C THR A 343 -16.70 -20.63 16.09
N LEU A 344 -15.75 -19.87 16.60
CA LEU A 344 -14.56 -19.40 15.91
C LEU A 344 -13.30 -19.69 16.70
N ALA A 345 -12.16 -19.79 16.01
CA ALA A 345 -10.82 -19.77 16.62
C ALA A 345 -9.91 -18.88 15.79
N PRO A 346 -9.10 -18.02 16.43
CA PRO A 346 -8.11 -17.20 15.73
C PRO A 346 -6.92 -18.04 15.27
N GLN A 347 -6.40 -17.74 14.08
CA GLN A 347 -5.14 -18.32 13.60
C GLN A 347 -3.98 -17.72 14.41
N SER A 348 -3.16 -18.58 15.02
CA SER A 348 -2.25 -18.20 16.09
C SER A 348 -1.21 -17.13 15.72
N ASP A 349 -0.67 -17.18 14.53
CA ASP A 349 0.44 -16.31 14.04
C ASP A 349 -0.03 -14.96 13.52
N LEU A 350 -1.35 -14.79 13.31
CA LEU A 350 -1.94 -13.59 12.72
C LEU A 350 -2.76 -12.75 13.72
N VAL A 351 -2.70 -13.09 15.00
CA VAL A 351 -3.24 -12.25 16.08
C VAL A 351 -2.19 -11.24 16.51
N ALA A 352 -2.58 -9.99 16.71
CA ALA A 352 -1.72 -8.93 17.20
C ALA A 352 -2.32 -8.32 18.47
N LEU A 353 -1.47 -7.87 19.38
CA LEU A 353 -1.88 -7.07 20.53
C LEU A 353 -1.40 -5.62 20.32
N PHE A 354 -2.27 -4.70 20.68
CA PHE A 354 -1.99 -3.26 20.61
C PHE A 354 -2.22 -2.63 21.98
N ASP A 355 -1.41 -1.67 22.28
CA ASP A 355 -1.61 -0.80 23.43
C ASP A 355 -2.93 -0.05 23.31
N ALA A 356 -3.72 -0.01 24.37
CA ALA A 356 -5.07 0.54 24.33
C ALA A 356 -5.10 2.06 24.14
N GLU A 357 -4.07 2.78 24.63
CA GLU A 357 -3.96 4.23 24.58
C GLU A 357 -3.24 4.70 23.32
N THR A 358 -2.02 4.22 23.09
CA THR A 358 -1.17 4.68 21.98
C THR A 358 -1.52 4.05 20.63
N GLY A 359 -2.14 2.86 20.66
CA GLY A 359 -2.45 2.08 19.46
C GLY A 359 -1.24 1.43 18.80
N VAL A 360 -0.08 1.49 19.41
CA VAL A 360 1.15 0.84 18.92
C VAL A 360 1.06 -0.67 19.17
N ARG A 361 1.59 -1.46 18.24
CA ARG A 361 1.67 -2.91 18.41
C ARG A 361 2.60 -3.27 19.56
N LEU A 362 2.11 -4.11 20.44
CA LEU A 362 2.90 -4.70 21.51
C LEU A 362 3.69 -5.88 20.93
N MET A 363 5.02 -5.80 20.98
CA MET A 363 5.87 -6.85 20.42
C MET A 363 5.91 -8.07 21.36
N ASN A 364 5.93 -9.26 20.78
CA ASN A 364 6.29 -10.48 21.51
C ASN A 364 7.77 -10.36 21.90
N SER A 365 8.11 -10.63 23.15
CA SER A 365 9.49 -10.61 23.67
C SER A 365 10.40 -11.72 23.09
N GLY A 366 10.16 -12.20 21.87
CA GLY A 366 10.85 -13.33 21.27
C GLY A 366 11.08 -13.28 19.76
N GLY A 367 10.89 -12.13 19.10
CA GLY A 367 11.10 -11.99 17.67
C GLY A 367 11.98 -10.77 17.35
N ALA A 368 13.30 -10.97 17.28
CA ALA A 368 14.27 -10.14 16.59
C ALA A 368 14.66 -10.86 15.30
#